data_b0cac16c76b05b1696a884c75abe5a18
#
_entry.id   b0cac16c76b05b1696a884c75abe5a18
#
_cell.length_a   1.000
_cell.length_b   1.000
_cell.length_c   1.000
_cell.angle_alpha   90.00
_cell.angle_beta   90.00
_cell.angle_gamma   90.00
#
_symmetry.space_group_name_H-M   'P 1'
#
loop_
_entity.id
_entity.type
_entity.pdbx_description
1 polymer ?
#
loop_
_entity_poly.entity_id
_entity_poly.type
_entity_poly.pdbx_seq_one_letter_code
_entity_poly.pdbx_strand_id
1 'polypeptide(L)'
;MVLGLFEKPEVHDLTPEEVAKGLTEGRMLLVDVRELNETDIESYPDAVIVPLSSFDPAAIPDPQGKQVVFACRSGKRSVTASQVAQAAGFAYDSHLAGGIIGWKAAGLPTKT
;
A
#
# COMPACT_ATOMS: atom_id res chain seq x y z
N MET A 1 -13.57 -27.44 -6.21
CA MET A 1 -13.79 -26.32 -7.13
C MET A 1 -12.48 -25.63 -7.44
N VAL A 2 -12.10 -25.55 -8.69
CA VAL A 2 -10.76 -25.04 -9.05
C VAL A 2 -10.79 -23.64 -9.65
N LEU A 3 -11.94 -22.99 -9.70
CA LEU A 3 -12.07 -21.67 -10.33
C LEU A 3 -11.19 -20.61 -9.69
N GLY A 4 -11.07 -20.64 -8.37
CA GLY A 4 -10.27 -19.66 -7.65
C GLY A 4 -8.77 -19.77 -7.87
N LEU A 5 -8.29 -20.88 -8.45
CA LEU A 5 -6.85 -21.07 -8.70
C LEU A 5 -6.31 -20.10 -9.76
N PHE A 6 -7.18 -19.64 -10.66
CA PHE A 6 -6.79 -18.76 -11.76
C PHE A 6 -7.21 -17.32 -11.57
N GLU A 7 -7.88 -17.03 -10.46
CA GLU A 7 -8.35 -15.70 -10.17
C GLU A 7 -7.35 -14.99 -9.27
N LYS A 8 -7.06 -13.74 -9.60
CA LYS A 8 -6.24 -12.90 -8.74
C LYS A 8 -7.08 -12.43 -7.55
N PRO A 9 -6.50 -12.34 -6.35
CA PRO A 9 -7.21 -11.80 -5.19
C PRO A 9 -7.74 -10.39 -5.47
N GLU A 10 -8.91 -10.09 -4.93
CA GLU A 10 -9.47 -8.74 -4.99
C GLU A 10 -8.65 -7.79 -4.13
N VAL A 11 -8.53 -6.55 -4.60
CA VAL A 11 -7.86 -5.48 -3.87
C VAL A 11 -8.83 -4.31 -3.75
N HIS A 12 -9.05 -3.85 -2.52
CA HIS A 12 -9.97 -2.76 -2.24
C HIS A 12 -9.28 -1.41 -2.43
N ASP A 13 -9.90 -0.55 -3.24
CA ASP A 13 -9.43 0.81 -3.48
C ASP A 13 -9.84 1.72 -2.32
N LEU A 14 -8.85 2.40 -1.75
CA LEU A 14 -9.10 3.46 -0.78
C LEU A 14 -8.72 4.80 -1.38
N THR A 15 -9.50 5.82 -1.06
CA THR A 15 -9.21 7.19 -1.53
C THR A 15 -8.09 7.82 -0.70
N PRO A 16 -7.39 8.84 -1.22
CA PRO A 16 -6.41 9.58 -0.43
C PRO A 16 -6.99 10.11 0.88
N GLU A 17 -8.22 10.61 0.86
CA GLU A 17 -8.89 11.16 2.05
C GLU A 17 -9.14 10.07 3.10
N GLU A 18 -9.61 8.90 2.67
CA GLU A 18 -9.82 7.77 3.58
C GLU A 18 -8.51 7.32 4.24
N VAL A 19 -7.44 7.23 3.45
CA VAL A 19 -6.14 6.82 3.97
C VAL A 19 -5.57 7.87 4.90
N ALA A 20 -5.63 9.15 4.53
CA ALA A 20 -5.16 10.25 5.39
C ALA A 20 -5.87 10.23 6.74
N LYS A 21 -7.19 10.03 6.73
CA LYS A 21 -7.97 9.94 7.97
C LYS A 21 -7.56 8.74 8.81
N GLY A 22 -7.41 7.58 8.18
CA GLY A 22 -7.01 6.36 8.89
C GLY A 22 -5.62 6.47 9.51
N LEU A 23 -4.69 7.12 8.83
CA LEU A 23 -3.34 7.37 9.36
C LEU A 23 -3.40 8.33 10.55
N THR A 24 -4.15 9.42 10.43
CA THR A 24 -4.29 10.40 11.51
C THR A 24 -4.91 9.77 12.75
N GLU A 25 -5.88 8.88 12.56
CA GLU A 25 -6.56 8.18 13.66
C GLU A 25 -5.81 6.96 14.19
N GLY A 26 -4.65 6.63 13.61
CA GLY A 26 -3.86 5.49 14.04
C GLY A 26 -4.47 4.14 13.69
N ARG A 27 -5.37 4.07 12.71
CA ARG A 27 -6.07 2.85 12.29
C ARG A 27 -5.43 2.14 11.11
N MET A 28 -4.50 2.80 10.43
CA MET A 28 -3.88 2.29 9.22
C MET A 28 -2.37 2.31 9.31
N LEU A 29 -1.74 1.34 8.65
CA LEU A 29 -0.30 1.27 8.42
C LEU A 29 -0.08 1.39 6.92
N LEU A 30 0.57 2.45 6.49
CA LEU A 30 0.85 2.70 5.08
C LEU A 30 2.16 2.03 4.69
N VAL A 31 2.11 1.17 3.67
CA VAL A 31 3.29 0.46 3.16
C VAL A 31 3.55 0.91 1.73
N ASP A 32 4.64 1.64 1.55
CA ASP A 32 5.05 2.16 0.24
C ASP A 32 5.90 1.11 -0.47
N VAL A 33 5.43 0.63 -1.62
CA VAL A 33 6.11 -0.41 -2.38
C VAL A 33 6.91 0.15 -3.57
N ARG A 34 7.13 1.47 -3.59
CA ARG A 34 8.01 2.09 -4.59
C ARG A 34 9.47 1.74 -4.31
N GLU A 35 10.33 1.97 -5.29
CA GLU A 35 11.75 1.72 -5.14
C GLU A 35 12.44 2.84 -4.35
N LEU A 36 13.61 2.53 -3.78
CA LEU A 36 14.32 3.49 -2.90
C LEU A 36 14.70 4.78 -3.63
N ASN A 37 15.04 4.70 -4.92
CA ASN A 37 15.37 5.91 -5.68
C ASN A 37 14.16 6.85 -5.85
N GLU A 38 12.94 6.31 -5.77
CA GLU A 38 11.74 7.14 -5.78
C GLU A 38 11.46 7.76 -4.41
N THR A 39 11.58 6.96 -3.35
CA THR A 39 11.30 7.43 -1.99
C THR A 39 12.35 8.40 -1.48
N ASP A 40 13.57 8.33 -2.00
CA ASP A 40 14.64 9.30 -1.67
C ASP A 40 14.33 10.70 -2.20
N ILE A 41 13.57 10.80 -3.29
CA ILE A 41 13.21 12.11 -3.88
C ILE A 41 11.99 12.69 -3.17
N GLU A 42 10.94 11.88 -3.02
CA GLU A 42 9.71 12.30 -2.36
C GLU A 42 9.01 11.08 -1.78
N SER A 43 8.51 11.19 -0.56
CA SER A 43 7.87 10.05 0.11
C SER A 43 6.58 10.45 0.81
N TYR A 44 5.73 9.45 1.05
CA TYR A 44 4.59 9.59 1.95
C TYR A 44 5.09 9.84 3.37
N PRO A 45 4.39 10.64 4.17
CA PRO A 45 4.74 10.77 5.59
C PRO A 45 4.51 9.43 6.31
N ASP A 46 5.48 9.06 7.14
CA ASP A 46 5.34 7.94 8.09
C ASP A 46 5.02 6.58 7.46
N ALA A 47 5.35 6.39 6.18
CA ALA A 47 5.17 5.11 5.53
C ALA A 47 6.33 4.16 5.81
N VAL A 48 6.02 2.87 5.92
CA VAL A 48 7.03 1.81 5.90
C VAL A 48 7.37 1.53 4.45
N ILE A 49 8.64 1.42 4.12
CA ILE A 49 9.08 1.19 2.74
C ILE A 49 9.46 -0.28 2.57
N VAL A 50 8.73 -0.97 1.67
CA VAL A 50 9.01 -2.36 1.31
C VAL A 50 8.95 -2.44 -0.21
N PRO A 51 10.09 -2.25 -0.91
CA PRO A 51 10.10 -2.16 -2.37
C PRO A 51 9.57 -3.41 -3.05
N LEU A 52 8.78 -3.23 -4.11
CA LEU A 52 8.18 -4.36 -4.82
C LEU A 52 9.23 -5.27 -5.45
N SER A 53 10.37 -4.73 -5.88
CA SER A 53 11.45 -5.52 -6.52
C SER A 53 12.03 -6.59 -5.57
N SER A 54 11.93 -6.38 -4.27
CA SER A 54 12.39 -7.33 -3.25
C SER A 54 11.27 -7.64 -2.26
N PHE A 55 10.03 -7.67 -2.76
CA PHE A 55 8.85 -7.71 -1.88
C PHE A 55 8.73 -9.02 -1.13
N ASP A 56 8.67 -8.89 0.18
CA ASP A 56 8.39 -9.98 1.10
C ASP A 56 7.33 -9.49 2.10
N PRO A 57 6.10 -10.00 2.03
CA PRO A 57 5.06 -9.56 2.97
C PRO A 57 5.43 -9.77 4.45
N ALA A 58 6.29 -10.76 4.72
CA ALA A 58 6.74 -11.03 6.09
C ALA A 58 7.68 -9.94 6.62
N ALA A 59 8.25 -9.11 5.74
CA ALA A 59 9.09 -7.99 6.13
C ALA A 59 8.28 -6.78 6.62
N ILE A 60 6.97 -6.79 6.42
CA ILE A 60 6.10 -5.74 6.94
C ILE A 60 6.03 -5.89 8.46
N PRO A 61 6.26 -4.81 9.24
CA PRO A 61 6.14 -4.89 10.69
C PRO A 61 4.75 -5.36 11.13
N ASP A 62 4.66 -5.96 12.30
CA ASP A 62 3.37 -6.33 12.88
C ASP A 62 2.46 -5.10 12.88
N PRO A 63 1.33 -5.15 12.17
CA PRO A 63 0.42 -4.00 12.09
C PRO A 63 -0.31 -3.70 13.40
N GLN A 64 -0.25 -4.59 14.38
CA GLN A 64 -0.84 -4.37 15.72
C GLN A 64 -2.33 -3.98 15.63
N GLY A 65 -3.07 -4.72 14.79
CA GLY A 65 -4.49 -4.48 14.60
C GLY A 65 -4.84 -3.39 13.58
N LYS A 66 -3.83 -2.68 13.06
CA LYS A 66 -4.07 -1.64 12.04
C LYS A 66 -4.32 -2.29 10.67
N GLN A 67 -5.10 -1.60 9.85
CA GLN A 67 -5.31 -1.99 8.47
C GLN A 67 -4.06 -1.65 7.65
N VAL A 68 -3.47 -2.68 7.00
CA VAL A 68 -2.34 -2.46 6.09
C VAL A 68 -2.87 -1.91 4.77
N VAL A 69 -2.27 -0.82 4.29
CA VAL A 69 -2.64 -0.19 3.03
C VAL A 69 -1.38 -0.05 2.17
N PHE A 70 -1.36 -0.71 1.03
CA PHE A 70 -0.24 -0.58 0.10
C PHE A 70 -0.37 0.68 -0.74
N ALA A 71 0.75 1.31 -1.03
CA ALA A 71 0.80 2.53 -1.83
C ALA A 71 1.98 2.49 -2.79
N CYS A 72 1.83 3.18 -3.92
CA CYS A 72 2.92 3.32 -4.88
C CYS A 72 2.80 4.68 -5.58
N ARG A 73 3.27 4.79 -6.84
CA ARG A 73 3.23 6.05 -7.56
C ARG A 73 1.84 6.32 -8.15
N SER A 74 1.26 5.35 -8.84
CA SER A 74 0.00 5.54 -9.59
C SER A 74 -1.10 4.55 -9.24
N GLY A 75 -0.83 3.55 -8.39
CA GLY A 75 -1.81 2.56 -7.96
C GLY A 75 -1.70 1.20 -8.64
N LYS A 76 -0.72 0.97 -9.50
CA LYS A 76 -0.55 -0.33 -10.17
C LYS A 76 0.27 -1.30 -9.34
N ARG A 77 1.44 -0.89 -8.88
CA ARG A 77 2.32 -1.74 -8.07
C ARG A 77 1.72 -2.10 -6.72
N SER A 78 0.93 -1.20 -6.15
CA SER A 78 0.25 -1.45 -4.87
C SER A 78 -0.81 -2.54 -4.99
N VAL A 79 -1.50 -2.64 -6.13
CA VAL A 79 -2.41 -3.75 -6.40
C VAL A 79 -1.63 -5.06 -6.46
N THR A 80 -0.52 -5.09 -7.19
CA THR A 80 0.34 -6.28 -7.27
C THR A 80 0.82 -6.71 -5.89
N ALA A 81 1.29 -5.76 -5.08
CA ALA A 81 1.76 -6.05 -3.72
C ALA A 81 0.67 -6.71 -2.86
N SER A 82 -0.55 -6.18 -2.92
CA SER A 82 -1.68 -6.76 -2.20
C SER A 82 -1.96 -8.19 -2.67
N GLN A 83 -1.95 -8.42 -3.99
CA GLN A 83 -2.19 -9.76 -4.54
C GLN A 83 -1.14 -10.75 -4.10
N VAL A 84 0.14 -10.35 -4.11
CA VAL A 84 1.24 -11.20 -3.65
C VAL A 84 1.10 -11.50 -2.16
N ALA A 85 0.78 -10.50 -1.35
CA ALA A 85 0.59 -10.68 0.09
C ALA A 85 -0.56 -11.64 0.39
N GLN A 86 -1.69 -11.49 -0.30
CA GLN A 86 -2.84 -12.37 -0.12
C GLN A 86 -2.53 -13.80 -0.54
N ALA A 87 -1.79 -13.98 -1.64
CA ALA A 87 -1.37 -15.30 -2.09
C ALA A 87 -0.44 -15.98 -1.08
N ALA A 88 0.28 -15.21 -0.29
CA ALA A 88 1.16 -15.70 0.76
C ALA A 88 0.43 -15.92 2.10
N GLY A 89 -0.88 -15.71 2.14
CA GLY A 89 -1.71 -15.96 3.32
C GLY A 89 -1.95 -14.77 4.22
N PHE A 90 -1.51 -13.57 3.82
CA PHE A 90 -1.76 -12.35 4.58
C PHE A 90 -3.09 -11.70 4.15
N ALA A 91 -3.84 -11.16 5.10
CA ALA A 91 -5.12 -10.52 4.82
C ALA A 91 -4.95 -9.03 4.47
N TYR A 92 -3.94 -8.70 3.66
CA TYR A 92 -3.60 -7.32 3.29
C TYR A 92 -4.21 -7.00 1.93
N ASP A 93 -5.48 -6.65 1.91
CA ASP A 93 -6.29 -6.53 0.70
C ASP A 93 -6.65 -5.09 0.31
N SER A 94 -5.96 -4.10 0.86
CA SER A 94 -6.28 -2.70 0.60
C SER A 94 -5.10 -1.94 0.01
N HIS A 95 -5.40 -0.98 -0.86
CA HIS A 95 -4.38 -0.11 -1.42
C HIS A 95 -4.90 1.31 -1.62
N LEU A 96 -3.97 2.26 -1.69
CA LEU A 96 -4.26 3.66 -2.00
C LEU A 96 -4.44 3.81 -3.51
N ALA A 97 -5.67 4.01 -3.96
CA ALA A 97 -5.95 4.25 -5.37
C ALA A 97 -5.33 5.58 -5.81
N GLY A 98 -4.71 5.57 -6.99
CA GLY A 98 -4.07 6.75 -7.56
C GLY A 98 -2.66 7.05 -7.05
N GLY A 99 -2.19 6.35 -6.02
CA GLY A 99 -0.83 6.47 -5.51
C GLY A 99 -0.46 7.87 -5.04
N ILE A 100 0.84 8.19 -5.06
CA ILE A 100 1.32 9.50 -4.60
C ILE A 100 0.84 10.62 -5.52
N ILE A 101 0.60 10.33 -6.79
CA ILE A 101 0.05 11.30 -7.73
C ILE A 101 -1.33 11.75 -7.25
N GLY A 102 -2.22 10.81 -6.95
CA GLY A 102 -3.55 11.10 -6.42
C GLY A 102 -3.52 11.72 -5.03
N TRP A 103 -2.58 11.28 -4.20
CA TRP A 103 -2.36 11.83 -2.86
C TRP A 103 -2.06 13.33 -2.93
N LYS A 104 -1.11 13.71 -3.80
CA LYS A 104 -0.74 15.11 -3.99
C LYS A 104 -1.86 15.92 -4.63
N ALA A 105 -2.57 15.34 -5.59
CA ALA A 105 -3.71 16.00 -6.22
C ALA A 105 -4.82 16.31 -5.22
N ALA A 106 -4.93 15.52 -4.16
CA ALA A 106 -5.88 15.76 -3.06
C ALA A 106 -5.38 16.80 -2.05
N GLY A 107 -4.19 17.37 -2.29
CA GLY A 107 -3.62 18.39 -1.40
C GLY A 107 -2.97 17.84 -0.15
N LEU A 108 -2.66 16.54 -0.12
CA LEU A 108 -2.08 15.90 1.06
C LEU A 108 -0.56 16.01 1.07
N PRO A 109 0.07 16.05 2.26
CA PRO A 109 1.50 16.37 2.35
C PRO A 109 2.39 15.20 1.98
N THR A 110 3.57 15.53 1.45
CA THR A 110 4.66 14.58 1.20
C THR A 110 5.93 15.13 1.85
N LYS A 111 6.94 14.27 1.96
CA LYS A 111 8.28 14.66 2.42
C LYS A 111 9.25 14.65 1.25
N THR A 112 10.13 15.64 1.21
CA THR A 112 11.18 15.74 0.18
C THR A 112 12.58 15.74 0.78
#